data_79a5ff1c6a4f7be22c48a0dfb189e23c
#
_entry.id   79a5ff1c6a4f7be22c48a0dfb189e23c
#
_cell.length_a   1.000
_cell.length_b   1.000
_cell.length_c   1.000
_cell.angle_alpha   90.00
_cell.angle_beta   90.00
_cell.angle_gamma   90.00
#
_symmetry.space_group_name_H-M   'P 1'
#
loop_
_entity.id
_entity.type
_entity.pdbx_description
1 polymer ?
#
loop_
_entity_poly.entity_id
_entity_poly.type
_entity_poly.pdbx_seq_one_letter_code
_entity_poly.pdbx_strand_id
1 'polypeptide(L)'
;MSKLNAAAVAQIEEICDRYADEKTPLMMILSDIQNEYGYIPLDVQELVSKKTGISVAEIYGVVTFYSFFSLTPKGKYVIGCCLGTACYVKGAQIVIDRFSELLGIKPGQTTEDGLFTLDALRCIGACGIAPAVSINGKVYPKVDVEHVEDIIASYRKEVSA
;
A
#
# COMPACT_ATOMS: atom_id res chain seq x y z
N MET A 1 14.10 -3.27 -11.42
CA MET A 1 13.77 -4.63 -11.91
C MET A 1 13.95 -5.58 -10.75
N SER A 2 12.86 -5.98 -10.14
CA SER A 2 12.89 -7.02 -9.09
C SER A 2 13.24 -8.34 -9.77
N LYS A 3 14.45 -8.83 -9.54
CA LYS A 3 14.81 -10.20 -9.98
C LYS A 3 14.13 -11.15 -8.99
N LEU A 4 13.01 -11.73 -9.40
CA LEU A 4 12.41 -12.86 -8.69
C LEU A 4 13.51 -13.91 -8.46
N ASN A 5 13.80 -14.21 -7.21
CA ASN A 5 14.69 -15.33 -6.90
C ASN A 5 13.94 -16.66 -7.09
N ALA A 6 14.66 -17.76 -7.25
CA ALA A 6 14.04 -19.07 -7.50
C ALA A 6 13.06 -19.49 -6.38
N ALA A 7 13.31 -19.08 -5.14
CA ALA A 7 12.41 -19.37 -4.01
C ALA A 7 11.08 -18.60 -4.14
N ALA A 8 11.11 -17.31 -4.52
CA ALA A 8 9.91 -16.53 -4.74
C ALA A 8 9.08 -17.07 -5.91
N VAL A 9 9.73 -17.52 -7.00
CA VAL A 9 9.05 -18.16 -8.14
C VAL A 9 8.30 -19.40 -7.66
N ALA A 10 8.96 -20.29 -6.92
CA ALA A 10 8.34 -21.52 -6.41
C ALA A 10 7.14 -21.23 -5.47
N GLN A 11 7.26 -20.22 -4.59
CA GLN A 11 6.16 -19.82 -3.69
C GLN A 11 4.96 -19.26 -4.47
N ILE A 12 5.19 -18.43 -5.49
CA ILE A 12 4.12 -17.88 -6.31
C ILE A 12 3.42 -18.98 -7.11
N GLU A 13 4.19 -19.95 -7.64
CA GLU A 13 3.62 -21.12 -8.31
C GLU A 13 2.78 -21.99 -7.37
N GLU A 14 3.24 -22.20 -6.14
CA GLU A 14 2.49 -22.91 -5.10
C GLU A 14 1.18 -22.17 -4.74
N ILE A 15 1.20 -20.83 -4.65
CA ILE A 15 -0.01 -20.03 -4.43
C ILE A 15 -0.98 -20.23 -5.60
N CYS A 16 -0.50 -20.20 -6.85
CA CYS A 16 -1.36 -20.44 -8.01
C CYS A 16 -1.96 -21.86 -8.00
N ASP A 17 -1.17 -22.88 -7.66
CA ASP A 17 -1.62 -24.27 -7.62
C ASP A 17 -2.68 -24.51 -6.53
N ARG A 18 -2.60 -23.79 -5.41
CA ARG A 18 -3.60 -23.85 -4.32
C ARG A 18 -5.02 -23.50 -4.78
N TYR A 19 -5.14 -22.64 -5.77
CA TYR A 19 -6.43 -22.17 -6.30
C TYR A 19 -6.74 -22.69 -7.71
N ALA A 20 -6.04 -23.73 -8.18
CA ALA A 20 -6.19 -24.25 -9.53
C ALA A 20 -7.61 -24.78 -9.86
N ASP A 21 -8.33 -25.26 -8.85
CA ASP A 21 -9.70 -25.79 -9.00
C ASP A 21 -10.80 -24.73 -8.86
N GLU A 22 -10.44 -23.48 -8.56
CA GLU A 22 -11.39 -22.40 -8.38
C GLU A 22 -11.84 -21.79 -9.72
N LYS A 23 -13.12 -21.42 -9.81
CA LYS A 23 -13.68 -20.81 -11.04
C LYS A 23 -13.13 -19.40 -11.32
N THR A 24 -12.81 -18.66 -10.28
CA THR A 24 -12.31 -17.26 -10.36
C THR A 24 -11.13 -17.06 -9.41
N PRO A 25 -9.99 -17.71 -9.67
CA PRO A 25 -8.88 -17.80 -8.71
C PRO A 25 -8.09 -16.49 -8.57
N LEU A 26 -8.20 -15.58 -9.55
CA LEU A 26 -7.30 -14.42 -9.69
C LEU A 26 -7.24 -13.54 -8.43
N MET A 27 -8.38 -13.17 -7.87
CA MET A 27 -8.42 -12.31 -6.66
C MET A 27 -7.76 -12.97 -5.46
N MET A 28 -7.94 -14.27 -5.27
CA MET A 28 -7.35 -15.03 -4.16
C MET A 28 -5.83 -15.13 -4.33
N ILE A 29 -5.38 -15.49 -5.53
CA ILE A 29 -3.95 -15.56 -5.87
C ILE A 29 -3.26 -14.21 -5.64
N LEU A 30 -3.83 -13.13 -6.19
CA LEU A 30 -3.25 -11.79 -6.04
C LEU A 30 -3.28 -11.29 -4.59
N SER A 31 -4.32 -11.65 -3.81
CA SER A 31 -4.41 -11.30 -2.39
C SER A 31 -3.33 -11.99 -1.57
N ASP A 32 -3.10 -13.28 -1.79
CA ASP A 32 -2.05 -14.03 -1.10
C ASP A 32 -0.66 -13.50 -1.48
N ILE A 33 -0.41 -13.20 -2.75
CA ILE A 33 0.85 -12.58 -3.20
C ILE A 33 1.04 -11.20 -2.57
N GLN A 34 0.00 -10.36 -2.54
CA GLN A 34 0.07 -9.03 -1.90
C GLN A 34 0.38 -9.12 -0.41
N ASN A 35 -0.23 -10.07 0.30
CA ASN A 35 0.01 -10.28 1.73
C ASN A 35 1.43 -10.78 2.03
N GLU A 36 1.97 -11.67 1.17
CA GLU A 36 3.29 -12.27 1.34
C GLU A 36 4.42 -11.30 0.96
N TYR A 37 4.28 -10.61 -0.19
CA TYR A 37 5.35 -9.79 -0.78
C TYR A 37 5.12 -8.29 -0.64
N GLY A 38 3.90 -7.86 -0.33
CA GLY A 38 3.53 -6.44 -0.18
C GLY A 38 3.31 -5.68 -1.49
N TYR A 39 3.59 -6.28 -2.65
CA TYR A 39 3.40 -5.67 -3.97
C TYR A 39 3.40 -6.72 -5.08
N ILE A 40 2.83 -6.37 -6.24
CA ILE A 40 2.67 -7.28 -7.40
C ILE A 40 3.23 -6.59 -8.65
N PRO A 41 4.56 -6.63 -8.87
CA PRO A 41 5.20 -6.04 -10.03
C PRO A 41 4.92 -6.84 -11.31
N LEU A 42 5.28 -6.30 -12.47
CA LEU A 42 4.94 -6.88 -13.76
C LEU A 42 5.51 -8.30 -13.95
N ASP A 43 6.73 -8.55 -13.48
CA ASP A 43 7.37 -9.88 -13.54
C ASP A 43 6.58 -10.95 -12.75
N VAL A 44 6.00 -10.59 -11.61
CA VAL A 44 5.07 -11.46 -10.86
C VAL A 44 3.78 -11.68 -11.64
N GLN A 45 3.22 -10.63 -12.25
CA GLN A 45 1.99 -10.75 -13.07
C GLN A 45 2.21 -11.66 -14.29
N GLU A 46 3.37 -11.57 -14.94
CA GLU A 46 3.75 -12.47 -16.04
C GLU A 46 3.85 -13.93 -15.58
N LEU A 47 4.41 -14.17 -14.39
CA LEU A 47 4.51 -15.51 -13.82
C LEU A 47 3.11 -16.09 -13.51
N VAL A 48 2.24 -15.32 -12.88
CA VAL A 48 0.84 -15.70 -12.62
C VAL A 48 0.11 -15.98 -13.93
N SER A 49 0.31 -15.14 -14.95
CA SER A 49 -0.29 -15.34 -16.28
C SER A 49 0.13 -16.65 -16.91
N LYS A 50 1.42 -16.98 -16.88
CA LYS A 50 1.94 -18.26 -17.39
C LYS A 50 1.36 -19.47 -16.68
N LYS A 51 1.17 -19.36 -15.36
CA LYS A 51 0.71 -20.47 -14.52
C LYS A 51 -0.81 -20.68 -14.63
N THR A 52 -1.58 -19.59 -14.70
CA THR A 52 -3.06 -19.65 -14.68
C THR A 52 -3.70 -19.57 -16.07
N GLY A 53 -2.97 -19.12 -17.10
CA GLY A 53 -3.51 -18.84 -18.42
C GLY A 53 -4.31 -17.54 -18.53
N ILE A 54 -4.45 -16.77 -17.44
CA ILE A 54 -5.12 -15.46 -17.43
C ILE A 54 -4.18 -14.43 -18.06
N SER A 55 -4.69 -13.57 -18.93
CA SER A 55 -3.85 -12.58 -19.60
C SER A 55 -3.24 -11.57 -18.63
N VAL A 56 -2.00 -11.13 -18.92
CA VAL A 56 -1.32 -10.08 -18.12
C VAL A 56 -2.15 -8.79 -18.10
N ALA A 57 -2.84 -8.47 -19.19
CA ALA A 57 -3.71 -7.28 -19.27
C ALA A 57 -4.87 -7.34 -18.28
N GLU A 58 -5.49 -8.51 -18.10
CA GLU A 58 -6.56 -8.73 -17.13
C GLU A 58 -6.01 -8.64 -15.69
N ILE A 59 -4.89 -9.30 -15.41
CA ILE A 59 -4.21 -9.24 -14.11
C ILE A 59 -3.85 -7.78 -13.78
N TYR A 60 -3.24 -7.06 -14.69
CA TYR A 60 -2.89 -5.65 -14.53
C TYR A 60 -4.12 -4.78 -14.28
N GLY A 61 -5.22 -5.03 -15.00
CA GLY A 61 -6.50 -4.36 -14.78
C GLY A 61 -7.02 -4.53 -13.36
N VAL A 62 -6.95 -5.73 -12.81
CA VAL A 62 -7.36 -6.01 -11.43
C VAL A 62 -6.42 -5.33 -10.43
N VAL A 63 -5.10 -5.46 -10.61
CA VAL A 63 -4.10 -4.87 -9.70
C VAL A 63 -4.20 -3.34 -9.64
N THR A 64 -4.49 -2.69 -10.76
CA THR A 64 -4.63 -1.22 -10.81
C THR A 64 -6.00 -0.70 -10.39
N PHE A 65 -7.04 -1.52 -10.50
CA PHE A 65 -8.40 -1.16 -10.10
C PHE A 65 -8.60 -1.18 -8.58
N TYR A 66 -8.09 -2.20 -7.91
CA TYR A 66 -8.27 -2.34 -6.46
C TYR A 66 -7.13 -1.68 -5.69
N SER A 67 -7.46 -0.71 -4.83
CA SER A 67 -6.49 0.02 -3.98
C SER A 67 -5.75 -0.86 -2.95
N PHE A 68 -6.22 -2.08 -2.75
CA PHE A 68 -5.56 -3.07 -1.90
C PHE A 68 -4.20 -3.51 -2.48
N PHE A 69 -4.11 -3.61 -3.81
CA PHE A 69 -2.89 -4.03 -4.49
C PHE A 69 -1.93 -2.87 -4.73
N SER A 70 -0.63 -3.20 -4.78
CA SER A 70 0.43 -2.26 -5.09
C SER A 70 1.36 -2.81 -6.17
N LEU A 71 1.75 -1.97 -7.13
CA LEU A 71 2.73 -2.32 -8.17
C LEU A 71 4.18 -2.15 -7.71
N THR A 72 4.37 -1.35 -6.66
CA THR A 72 5.69 -0.99 -6.13
C THR A 72 5.79 -1.37 -4.66
N PRO A 73 7.00 -1.70 -4.17
CA PRO A 73 7.18 -2.00 -2.77
C PRO A 73 6.79 -0.80 -1.90
N LYS A 74 6.03 -1.06 -0.85
CA LYS A 74 5.69 -0.06 0.18
C LYS A 74 6.77 -0.03 1.24
N GLY A 75 6.93 1.14 1.87
CA GLY A 75 7.82 1.31 3.01
C GLY A 75 7.33 0.54 4.25
N LYS A 76 8.21 0.46 5.25
CA LYS A 76 7.90 -0.18 6.54
C LYS A 76 6.65 0.42 7.21
N TYR A 77 6.46 1.73 7.08
CA TYR A 77 5.32 2.49 7.60
C TYR A 77 4.53 3.12 6.46
N VAL A 78 3.29 2.67 6.28
CA VAL A 78 2.38 3.21 5.29
C VAL A 78 1.48 4.25 5.96
N ILE A 79 1.71 5.52 5.64
CA ILE A 79 0.96 6.66 6.13
C ILE A 79 -0.20 6.93 5.18
N GLY A 80 -1.43 6.69 5.62
CA GLY A 80 -2.64 6.93 4.85
C GLY A 80 -3.39 8.14 5.39
N CYS A 81 -3.43 9.24 4.64
CA CYS A 81 -4.20 10.43 4.99
C CYS A 81 -5.60 10.35 4.38
N CYS A 82 -6.63 10.39 5.22
CA CYS A 82 -8.01 10.38 4.76
C CYS A 82 -8.38 11.73 4.13
N LEU A 83 -8.75 11.71 2.84
CA LEU A 83 -9.26 12.87 2.10
C LEU A 83 -10.79 12.81 1.86
N GLY A 84 -11.52 12.01 2.66
CA GLY A 84 -12.98 12.02 2.65
C GLY A 84 -13.51 13.41 3.02
N THR A 85 -14.76 13.73 2.64
CA THR A 85 -15.35 15.07 2.76
C THR A 85 -15.18 15.70 4.13
N ALA A 86 -15.45 14.97 5.22
CA ALA A 86 -15.33 15.50 6.58
C ALA A 86 -13.87 15.82 6.96
N CYS A 87 -12.92 14.98 6.56
CA CYS A 87 -11.50 15.21 6.78
C CYS A 87 -10.99 16.37 5.93
N TYR A 88 -11.39 16.42 4.65
CA TYR A 88 -11.00 17.48 3.74
C TYR A 88 -11.44 18.88 4.24
N VAL A 89 -12.70 19.02 4.63
CA VAL A 89 -13.25 20.28 5.19
C VAL A 89 -12.50 20.70 6.46
N LYS A 90 -12.02 19.74 7.24
CA LYS A 90 -11.25 20.00 8.48
C LYS A 90 -9.73 20.14 8.25
N GLY A 91 -9.28 20.28 7.01
CA GLY A 91 -7.89 20.60 6.68
C GLY A 91 -6.98 19.39 6.39
N ALA A 92 -7.53 18.21 6.07
CA ALA A 92 -6.72 17.03 5.76
C ALA A 92 -5.75 17.25 4.58
N GLN A 93 -6.08 18.15 3.64
CA GLN A 93 -5.16 18.49 2.54
C GLN A 93 -3.88 19.13 3.06
N ILE A 94 -3.97 20.03 4.03
CA ILE A 94 -2.80 20.68 4.64
C ILE A 94 -1.96 19.64 5.39
N VAL A 95 -2.59 18.68 6.03
CA VAL A 95 -1.89 17.59 6.75
C VAL A 95 -1.10 16.71 5.80
N ILE A 96 -1.69 16.26 4.68
CA ILE A 96 -0.97 15.43 3.70
C ILE A 96 0.15 16.21 3.00
N ASP A 97 -0.06 17.49 2.72
CA ASP A 97 0.97 18.37 2.15
C ASP A 97 2.16 18.52 3.10
N ARG A 98 1.91 18.61 4.40
CA ARG A 98 2.96 18.65 5.42
C ARG A 98 3.74 17.33 5.51
N PHE A 99 3.07 16.18 5.46
CA PHE A 99 3.75 14.88 5.34
C PHE A 99 4.62 14.82 4.09
N SER A 100 4.09 15.26 2.95
CA SER A 100 4.79 15.31 1.67
C SER A 100 6.07 16.16 1.74
N GLU A 101 5.98 17.32 2.34
CA GLU A 101 7.11 18.25 2.53
C GLU A 101 8.21 17.65 3.43
N LEU A 102 7.84 17.12 4.59
CA LEU A 102 8.80 16.59 5.57
C LEU A 102 9.45 15.29 5.13
N LEU A 103 8.75 14.48 4.36
CA LEU A 103 9.26 13.20 3.83
C LEU A 103 9.94 13.34 2.46
N GLY A 104 9.75 14.48 1.78
CA GLY A 104 10.30 14.73 0.45
C GLY A 104 9.69 13.85 -0.65
N ILE A 105 8.48 13.34 -0.44
CA ILE A 105 7.76 12.46 -1.36
C ILE A 105 6.34 12.96 -1.63
N LYS A 106 5.78 12.55 -2.76
CA LYS A 106 4.36 12.82 -3.10
C LYS A 106 3.46 11.66 -2.64
N PRO A 107 2.15 11.89 -2.48
CA PRO A 107 1.20 10.81 -2.30
C PRO A 107 1.35 9.72 -3.37
N GLY A 108 1.38 8.46 -2.95
CA GLY A 108 1.66 7.30 -3.79
C GLY A 108 3.14 6.92 -3.90
N GLN A 109 4.03 7.63 -3.23
CA GLN A 109 5.47 7.36 -3.26
C GLN A 109 6.00 6.85 -1.91
N THR A 110 7.16 6.18 -1.98
CA THR A 110 7.93 5.69 -0.84
C THR A 110 9.24 6.46 -0.73
N THR A 111 9.68 6.76 0.49
CA THR A 111 10.99 7.39 0.75
C THR A 111 12.13 6.50 0.26
N GLU A 112 13.26 7.11 -0.13
CA GLU A 112 14.43 6.38 -0.66
C GLU A 112 15.01 5.36 0.33
N ASP A 113 14.88 5.65 1.63
CA ASP A 113 15.28 4.74 2.71
C ASP A 113 14.32 3.55 2.91
N GLY A 114 13.21 3.50 2.15
CA GLY A 114 12.19 2.46 2.26
C GLY A 114 11.39 2.49 3.57
N LEU A 115 11.48 3.57 4.34
CA LEU A 115 10.88 3.66 5.66
C LEU A 115 9.40 4.05 5.61
N PHE A 116 9.06 5.08 4.85
CA PHE A 116 7.71 5.62 4.75
C PHE A 116 7.14 5.56 3.35
N THR A 117 5.87 5.18 3.26
CA THR A 117 5.02 5.39 2.07
C THR A 117 3.92 6.37 2.46
N LEU A 118 3.66 7.36 1.62
CA LEU A 118 2.57 8.32 1.82
C LEU A 118 1.44 8.00 0.83
N ASP A 119 0.27 7.69 1.34
CA ASP A 119 -0.93 7.41 0.55
C ASP A 119 -2.05 8.41 0.84
N ALA A 120 -2.73 8.87 -0.22
CA ALA A 120 -3.97 9.61 -0.12
C ALA A 120 -5.15 8.62 -0.15
N LEU A 121 -5.81 8.46 1.00
CA LEU A 121 -6.92 7.52 1.13
C LEU A 121 -8.26 8.18 0.82
N ARG A 122 -9.19 7.39 0.29
CA ARG A 122 -10.60 7.71 0.28
C ARG A 122 -11.14 7.69 1.71
N CYS A 123 -12.45 7.89 1.91
CA CYS A 123 -13.04 7.88 3.25
C CYS A 123 -12.81 6.53 3.96
N ILE A 124 -12.19 6.57 5.16
CA ILE A 124 -11.96 5.40 6.02
C ILE A 124 -13.05 5.20 7.09
N GLY A 125 -14.13 6.01 7.04
CA GLY A 125 -15.23 5.90 7.99
C GLY A 125 -15.02 6.55 9.37
N ALA A 126 -13.90 7.25 9.58
CA ALA A 126 -13.52 7.85 10.87
C ALA A 126 -13.91 9.34 11.00
N CYS A 127 -15.07 9.74 10.47
CA CYS A 127 -15.48 11.15 10.35
C CYS A 127 -15.59 11.88 11.70
N GLY A 128 -15.94 11.18 12.77
CA GLY A 128 -16.04 11.75 14.12
C GLY A 128 -14.72 12.22 14.71
N ILE A 129 -13.61 11.70 14.20
CA ILE A 129 -12.24 12.01 14.65
C ILE A 129 -11.41 12.73 13.58
N ALA A 130 -12.07 13.31 12.58
CA ALA A 130 -11.42 14.01 11.47
C ALA A 130 -10.64 15.26 11.92
N PRO A 131 -9.50 15.60 11.29
CA PRO A 131 -8.79 14.85 10.24
C PRO A 131 -8.14 13.57 10.79
N ALA A 132 -8.32 12.45 10.09
CA ALA A 132 -7.82 11.14 10.50
C ALA A 132 -6.66 10.69 9.58
N VAL A 133 -5.58 10.21 10.21
CA VAL A 133 -4.42 9.60 9.54
C VAL A 133 -4.28 8.17 10.06
N SER A 134 -4.03 7.24 9.18
CA SER A 134 -3.76 5.84 9.51
C SER A 134 -2.31 5.49 9.23
N ILE A 135 -1.64 4.81 10.14
CA ILE A 135 -0.28 4.29 9.93
C ILE A 135 -0.27 2.81 10.27
N ASN A 136 -0.06 1.96 9.28
CA ASN A 136 -0.10 0.50 9.42
C ASN A 136 -1.36 0.01 10.17
N GLY A 137 -2.52 0.63 9.91
CA GLY A 137 -3.78 0.29 10.55
C GLY A 137 -4.07 1.00 11.89
N LYS A 138 -3.09 1.63 12.52
CA LYS A 138 -3.30 2.48 13.70
C LYS A 138 -3.81 3.85 13.27
N VAL A 139 -4.98 4.25 13.77
CA VAL A 139 -5.61 5.52 13.40
C VAL A 139 -5.26 6.61 14.41
N TYR A 140 -4.80 7.74 13.91
CA TYR A 140 -4.52 8.97 14.65
C TYR A 140 -5.66 9.97 14.45
N PRO A 141 -6.33 10.38 15.53
CA PRO A 141 -7.44 11.32 15.45
C PRO A 141 -6.97 12.77 15.43
N LYS A 142 -7.77 13.64 14.80
CA LYS A 142 -7.60 15.10 14.85
C LYS A 142 -6.18 15.57 14.58
N VAL A 143 -5.55 14.96 13.57
CA VAL A 143 -4.16 15.29 13.20
C VAL A 143 -4.12 16.67 12.57
N ASP A 144 -3.27 17.54 13.09
CA ASP A 144 -2.92 18.85 12.54
C ASP A 144 -1.44 18.90 12.10
N VAL A 145 -1.02 20.04 11.62
CA VAL A 145 0.35 20.24 11.08
C VAL A 145 1.43 19.99 12.13
N GLU A 146 1.17 20.34 13.40
CA GLU A 146 2.15 20.19 14.49
C GLU A 146 2.33 18.70 14.85
N HIS A 147 1.24 17.93 14.87
CA HIS A 147 1.28 16.49 15.13
C HIS A 147 2.04 15.69 14.06
N VAL A 148 2.13 16.18 12.82
CA VAL A 148 2.84 15.48 11.73
C VAL A 148 4.31 15.27 12.05
N GLU A 149 4.99 16.28 12.60
CA GLU A 149 6.41 16.21 12.97
C GLU A 149 6.63 15.18 14.08
N ASP A 150 5.79 15.21 15.11
CA ASP A 150 5.86 14.28 16.25
C ASP A 150 5.64 12.83 15.82
N ILE A 151 4.67 12.61 14.93
CA ILE A 151 4.36 11.29 14.37
C ILE A 151 5.58 10.75 13.62
N ILE A 152 6.16 11.51 12.69
CA ILE A 152 7.33 11.08 11.92
C ILE A 152 8.51 10.80 12.85
N ALA A 153 8.75 11.69 13.82
CA ALA A 153 9.85 11.55 14.76
C ALA A 153 9.71 10.29 15.63
N SER A 154 8.50 9.95 16.06
CA SER A 154 8.24 8.74 16.86
C SER A 154 8.62 7.46 16.10
N TYR A 155 8.20 7.34 14.84
CA TYR A 155 8.49 6.18 14.00
C TYR A 155 9.96 6.08 13.58
N ARG A 156 10.64 7.20 13.38
CA ARG A 156 12.09 7.20 13.12
C ARG A 156 12.89 6.74 14.34
N LYS A 157 12.46 7.09 15.55
CA LYS A 157 13.08 6.61 16.80
C LYS A 157 12.91 5.10 17.00
N GLU A 158 11.76 4.55 16.66
CA GLU A 158 11.51 3.09 16.74
C GLU A 158 12.46 2.27 15.84
N VAL A 159 12.92 2.86 14.74
CA VAL A 159 13.87 2.18 13.82
C VAL A 159 15.31 2.32 14.31
N SER A 160 15.62 3.38 15.05
CA SER A 160 16.97 3.64 15.57
C SER A 160 17.24 2.96 16.91
N ALA A 161 16.24 2.38 17.53
CA ALA A 161 16.33 1.63 18.76
C ALA A 161 16.45 0.12 18.49
#